data_9529fbc9a373c61c9d89e85694a479de
#
_entry.id   9529fbc9a373c61c9d89e85694a479de
#
_cell.length_a   1.000
_cell.length_b   1.000
_cell.length_c   1.000
_cell.angle_alpha   90.00
_cell.angle_beta   90.00
_cell.angle_gamma   90.00
#
_symmetry.space_group_name_H-M   'P 1'
#
loop_
_entity.id
_entity.type
_entity.pdbx_description
1 polymer ?
#
loop_
_entity_poly.entity_id
_entity_poly.type
_entity_poly.pdbx_seq_one_letter_code
_entity_poly.pdbx_strand_id
1 'polypeptide(L)'
;MSTLGDLLAEHTMLPGNAVDHLHAVVGEWQLLADLSFADYLMWVRRDDGVLVCVAQCRPNTAPTALQTDAVGTAVGSDRLELVAETFTSGTAKRNDVAGFEDSWLPGTHVEASPVRYGGKVVAVLTHHQTALAADRASGQLEIAYRDCATDLVHMLAEGTFPDVGDVVMSRSTPRAGDGFIRLDVHGVVDYASPNALSAYHRMGLTTELEGHNLIEVTRPLISDPFEAQEVAEHVRDLVAGGRSSAWRSTPGEPPCCCARCR
;
A
#
# COMPACT_ATOMS: atom_id res chain seq x y z
N MET A 1 5.79 11.54 -22.92
CA MET A 1 5.98 11.02 -21.55
C MET A 1 6.01 9.51 -21.64
N SER A 2 7.07 8.89 -21.17
CA SER A 2 7.18 7.44 -21.14
C SER A 2 6.18 6.88 -20.12
N THR A 3 5.50 5.79 -20.46
CA THR A 3 4.61 5.09 -19.53
C THR A 3 5.43 4.21 -18.58
N LEU A 4 4.82 3.72 -17.49
CA LEU A 4 5.46 2.73 -16.61
C LEU A 4 5.97 1.53 -17.40
N GLY A 5 5.16 0.99 -18.33
CA GLY A 5 5.54 -0.13 -19.18
C GLY A 5 6.76 0.17 -20.07
N ASP A 6 6.83 1.38 -20.65
CA ASP A 6 7.99 1.78 -21.47
C ASP A 6 9.26 1.82 -20.63
N LEU A 7 9.21 2.43 -19.43
CA LEU A 7 10.37 2.54 -18.54
C LEU A 7 10.81 1.16 -18.01
N LEU A 8 9.88 0.28 -17.68
CA LEU A 8 10.21 -1.08 -17.27
C LEU A 8 10.87 -1.87 -18.40
N ALA A 9 10.34 -1.76 -19.63
CA ALA A 9 10.90 -2.44 -20.79
C ALA A 9 12.29 -1.91 -21.18
N GLU A 10 12.53 -0.60 -21.02
CA GLU A 10 13.81 0.02 -21.34
C GLU A 10 14.90 -0.28 -20.30
N HIS A 11 14.52 -0.36 -19.03
CA HIS A 11 15.48 -0.35 -17.92
C HIS A 11 15.58 -1.66 -17.16
N THR A 12 14.74 -2.66 -17.45
CA THR A 12 14.77 -3.95 -16.71
C THR A 12 14.61 -5.15 -17.64
N MET A 13 15.04 -6.31 -17.13
CA MET A 13 14.79 -7.63 -17.74
C MET A 13 13.77 -8.42 -16.91
N LEU A 14 12.80 -7.73 -16.28
CA LEU A 14 11.77 -8.38 -15.47
C LEU A 14 10.86 -9.26 -16.35
N PRO A 15 10.47 -10.46 -15.88
CA PRO A 15 9.49 -11.29 -16.59
C PRO A 15 8.11 -10.61 -16.59
N GLY A 16 7.28 -10.89 -17.62
CA GLY A 16 5.99 -10.23 -17.83
C GLY A 16 5.09 -10.24 -16.60
N ASN A 17 5.01 -11.35 -15.88
CA ASN A 17 4.21 -11.47 -14.66
C ASN A 17 4.72 -10.56 -13.50
N ALA A 18 6.02 -10.27 -13.42
CA ALA A 18 6.54 -9.30 -12.47
C ALA A 18 6.22 -7.86 -12.91
N VAL A 19 6.23 -7.59 -14.23
CA VAL A 19 5.78 -6.31 -14.79
C VAL A 19 4.29 -6.09 -14.50
N ASP A 20 3.46 -7.11 -14.71
CA ASP A 20 2.02 -7.07 -14.40
C ASP A 20 1.78 -6.79 -12.91
N HIS A 21 2.58 -7.41 -12.02
CA HIS A 21 2.52 -7.14 -10.58
C HIS A 21 2.85 -5.67 -10.26
N LEU A 22 3.90 -5.09 -10.87
CA LEU A 22 4.23 -3.67 -10.66
C LEU A 22 3.12 -2.74 -11.18
N HIS A 23 2.47 -3.07 -12.30
CA HIS A 23 1.28 -2.35 -12.77
C HIS A 23 0.13 -2.44 -11.78
N ALA A 24 -0.10 -3.60 -11.18
CA ALA A 24 -1.13 -3.79 -10.16
C ALA A 24 -0.80 -2.95 -8.90
N VAL A 25 0.45 -2.95 -8.44
CA VAL A 25 0.90 -2.10 -7.32
C VAL A 25 0.62 -0.63 -7.61
N VAL A 26 0.99 -0.13 -8.80
CA VAL A 26 0.72 1.27 -9.20
C VAL A 26 -0.79 1.55 -9.32
N GLY A 27 -1.59 0.57 -9.69
CA GLY A 27 -3.05 0.67 -9.70
C GLY A 27 -3.67 0.90 -8.31
N GLU A 28 -3.03 0.42 -7.26
CA GLU A 28 -3.54 0.43 -5.89
C GLU A 28 -2.84 1.45 -4.96
N TRP A 29 -1.69 1.96 -5.29
CA TRP A 29 -0.84 2.75 -4.39
C TRP A 29 -1.33 4.14 -4.04
N GLN A 30 -2.38 4.66 -4.74
CA GLN A 30 -3.02 5.90 -4.33
C GLN A 30 -3.65 5.77 -2.94
N LEU A 31 -4.25 4.61 -2.64
CA LEU A 31 -4.73 4.30 -1.29
C LEU A 31 -3.57 4.37 -0.29
N LEU A 32 -2.44 3.76 -0.62
CA LEU A 32 -1.25 3.75 0.23
C LEU A 32 -0.73 5.16 0.50
N ALA A 33 -0.62 6.01 -0.54
CA ALA A 33 -0.19 7.39 -0.41
C ALA A 33 -1.15 8.23 0.46
N ASP A 34 -2.45 8.03 0.25
CA ASP A 34 -3.49 8.74 0.99
C ASP A 34 -3.51 8.35 2.48
N LEU A 35 -3.33 7.06 2.80
CA LEU A 35 -3.33 6.55 4.18
C LEU A 35 -2.06 6.93 4.95
N SER A 36 -0.91 6.98 4.26
CA SER A 36 0.37 7.36 4.88
C SER A 36 0.60 8.87 4.93
N PHE A 37 -0.23 9.66 4.25
CA PHE A 37 -0.04 11.13 4.10
C PHE A 37 1.32 11.49 3.49
N ALA A 38 1.76 10.73 2.48
CA ALA A 38 3.12 10.80 1.97
C ALA A 38 3.23 10.53 0.47
N ASP A 39 4.29 11.05 -0.14
CA ASP A 39 4.64 10.73 -1.52
C ASP A 39 5.33 9.37 -1.61
N TYR A 40 5.10 8.66 -2.72
CA TYR A 40 5.79 7.42 -3.04
C TYR A 40 6.51 7.53 -4.38
N LEU A 41 7.74 7.00 -4.43
CA LEU A 41 8.48 6.75 -5.67
C LEU A 41 8.75 5.26 -5.81
N MET A 42 8.60 4.73 -7.02
CA MET A 42 8.97 3.36 -7.35
C MET A 42 10.29 3.36 -8.12
N TRP A 43 11.24 2.62 -7.59
CA TRP A 43 12.57 2.45 -8.15
C TRP A 43 12.77 1.06 -8.69
N VAL A 44 13.40 0.94 -9.85
CA VAL A 44 13.91 -0.31 -10.39
C VAL A 44 15.43 -0.20 -10.54
N ARG A 45 16.11 -1.35 -10.54
CA ARG A 45 17.56 -1.43 -10.69
C ARG A 45 17.90 -2.03 -12.03
N ARG A 46 18.69 -1.30 -12.81
CA ARG A 46 19.30 -1.75 -14.06
C ARG A 46 20.43 -2.75 -13.79
N ASP A 47 20.82 -3.50 -14.83
CA ASP A 47 21.93 -4.48 -14.74
C ASP A 47 23.27 -3.83 -14.42
N ASP A 48 23.47 -2.57 -14.80
CA ASP A 48 24.67 -1.77 -14.47
C ASP A 48 24.65 -1.16 -13.05
N GLY A 49 23.61 -1.46 -12.27
CA GLY A 49 23.43 -0.98 -10.89
C GLY A 49 22.79 0.39 -10.77
N VAL A 50 22.49 1.08 -11.87
CA VAL A 50 21.79 2.38 -11.86
C VAL A 50 20.35 2.17 -11.41
N LEU A 51 19.86 3.05 -10.53
CA LEU A 51 18.51 3.10 -10.04
C LEU A 51 17.68 4.06 -10.89
N VAL A 52 16.51 3.63 -11.34
CA VAL A 52 15.61 4.43 -12.18
C VAL A 52 14.27 4.56 -11.49
N CYS A 53 13.78 5.80 -11.35
CA CYS A 53 12.44 6.07 -10.88
C CYS A 53 11.45 5.81 -12.02
N VAL A 54 10.57 4.82 -11.87
CA VAL A 54 9.63 4.42 -12.92
C VAL A 54 8.21 4.90 -12.69
N ALA A 55 7.89 5.28 -11.46
CA ALA A 55 6.57 5.84 -11.13
C ALA A 55 6.63 6.71 -9.88
N GLN A 56 5.68 7.65 -9.77
CA GLN A 56 5.51 8.57 -8.64
C GLN A 56 4.04 8.71 -8.29
N CYS A 57 3.72 8.69 -6.99
CA CYS A 57 2.39 8.94 -6.45
C CYS A 57 2.44 10.05 -5.40
N ARG A 58 1.48 10.98 -5.46
CA ARG A 58 1.31 12.05 -4.48
C ARG A 58 0.02 11.81 -3.67
N PRO A 59 0.01 12.09 -2.36
CA PRO A 59 -1.19 11.94 -1.56
C PRO A 59 -2.24 13.00 -1.94
N ASN A 60 -3.53 12.65 -1.84
CA ASN A 60 -4.63 13.62 -1.88
C ASN A 60 -4.96 14.16 -0.48
N THR A 61 -4.50 13.49 0.56
CA THR A 61 -4.83 13.76 1.98
C THR A 61 -3.82 14.68 2.67
N ALA A 62 -2.68 14.95 2.03
CA ALA A 62 -1.62 15.79 2.57
C ALA A 62 -0.90 16.60 1.47
N PRO A 63 -0.21 17.68 1.82
CA PRO A 63 0.69 18.36 0.90
C PRO A 63 1.84 17.45 0.44
N THR A 64 2.18 17.50 -0.85
CA THR A 64 3.32 16.77 -1.39
C THR A 64 4.64 17.25 -0.79
N ALA A 65 5.52 16.31 -0.46
CA ALA A 65 6.91 16.58 -0.10
C ALA A 65 7.78 16.81 -1.35
N LEU A 66 7.39 16.22 -2.49
CA LEU A 66 8.14 16.23 -3.74
C LEU A 66 7.51 17.19 -4.77
N GLN A 67 8.07 18.39 -4.89
CA GLN A 67 7.54 19.44 -5.79
C GLN A 67 7.77 19.10 -7.28
N THR A 68 8.83 18.36 -7.60
CA THR A 68 9.21 18.01 -8.97
C THR A 68 8.79 16.59 -9.32
N ASP A 69 8.66 16.31 -10.62
CA ASP A 69 8.45 14.97 -11.12
C ASP A 69 9.78 14.22 -11.20
N ALA A 70 9.81 13.04 -10.60
CA ALA A 70 10.99 12.19 -10.52
C ALA A 70 10.99 11.08 -11.58
N VAL A 71 9.86 10.85 -12.25
CA VAL A 71 9.71 9.74 -13.22
C VAL A 71 10.72 9.88 -14.37
N GLY A 72 11.42 8.78 -14.68
CA GLY A 72 12.49 8.73 -15.69
C GLY A 72 13.86 9.16 -15.17
N THR A 73 13.98 9.63 -13.93
CA THR A 73 15.29 10.00 -13.37
C THR A 73 16.12 8.76 -13.10
N ALA A 74 17.36 8.76 -13.58
CA ALA A 74 18.35 7.71 -13.35
C ALA A 74 19.46 8.22 -12.40
N VAL A 75 19.75 7.47 -11.35
CA VAL A 75 20.69 7.85 -10.28
C VAL A 75 21.61 6.69 -9.96
N GLY A 76 22.90 6.95 -9.77
CA GLY A 76 23.85 5.94 -9.31
C GLY A 76 23.48 5.39 -7.92
N SER A 77 23.75 4.12 -7.70
CA SER A 77 23.47 3.45 -6.42
C SER A 77 24.22 4.07 -5.22
N ASP A 78 25.34 4.72 -5.49
CA ASP A 78 26.14 5.48 -4.51
C ASP A 78 25.46 6.75 -4.00
N ARG A 79 24.50 7.29 -4.79
CA ARG A 79 23.70 8.47 -4.40
C ARG A 79 22.38 8.13 -3.76
N LEU A 80 21.91 6.89 -3.87
CA LEU A 80 20.68 6.38 -3.26
C LEU A 80 20.96 5.09 -2.48
N GLU A 81 21.93 5.17 -1.56
CA GLU A 81 22.40 4.04 -0.77
C GLU A 81 21.26 3.29 -0.07
N LEU A 82 20.29 4.03 0.51
CA LEU A 82 19.11 3.46 1.16
C LEU A 82 18.32 2.52 0.22
N VAL A 83 18.10 2.94 -1.03
CA VAL A 83 17.40 2.14 -2.04
C VAL A 83 18.25 0.96 -2.48
N ALA A 84 19.55 1.18 -2.73
CA ALA A 84 20.49 0.14 -3.14
C ALA A 84 20.65 -0.96 -2.09
N GLU A 85 20.74 -0.57 -0.81
CA GLU A 85 20.75 -1.51 0.32
C GLU A 85 19.45 -2.29 0.46
N THR A 86 18.30 -1.64 0.26
CA THR A 86 16.99 -2.30 0.28
C THR A 86 16.87 -3.35 -0.81
N PHE A 87 17.37 -3.07 -2.03
CA PHE A 87 17.46 -4.07 -3.11
C PHE A 87 18.34 -5.26 -2.72
N THR A 88 19.47 -5.00 -2.05
CA THR A 88 20.46 -6.03 -1.74
C THR A 88 20.05 -6.88 -0.54
N SER A 89 19.58 -6.25 0.53
CA SER A 89 19.18 -6.94 1.76
C SER A 89 17.76 -7.54 1.66
N GLY A 90 16.91 -6.97 0.82
CA GLY A 90 15.50 -7.30 0.74
C GLY A 90 14.71 -6.94 2.01
N THR A 91 15.24 -6.06 2.85
CA THR A 91 14.58 -5.59 4.07
C THR A 91 14.31 -4.10 3.99
N ALA A 92 13.22 -3.65 4.60
CA ALA A 92 12.93 -2.23 4.70
C ALA A 92 14.06 -1.50 5.44
N LYS A 93 14.36 -0.29 4.97
CA LYS A 93 15.40 0.58 5.51
C LYS A 93 14.80 1.96 5.77
N ARG A 94 15.21 2.58 6.86
CA ARG A 94 14.78 3.92 7.23
C ARG A 94 15.99 4.82 7.45
N ASN A 95 15.86 6.06 7.06
CA ASN A 95 16.84 7.08 7.37
C ASN A 95 16.28 8.00 8.46
N ASP A 96 16.84 7.89 9.66
CA ASP A 96 16.46 8.70 10.83
C ASP A 96 17.25 10.01 10.92
N VAL A 97 18.12 10.30 9.94
CA VAL A 97 18.92 11.53 9.95
C VAL A 97 18.11 12.67 9.34
N ALA A 98 17.64 13.57 10.15
CA ALA A 98 17.17 14.88 9.72
C ALA A 98 18.35 15.64 9.09
N GLY A 99 18.35 15.77 7.77
CA GLY A 99 19.38 16.51 7.05
C GLY A 99 20.20 15.66 6.08
N PHE A 100 19.53 15.14 5.06
CA PHE A 100 20.19 14.69 3.85
C PHE A 100 20.57 15.92 3.02
N GLU A 101 21.64 16.64 3.42
CA GLU A 101 22.11 17.84 2.70
C GLU A 101 22.61 17.54 1.29
N ASP A 102 22.93 16.29 0.99
CA ASP A 102 23.38 15.83 -0.32
C ASP A 102 22.30 15.07 -1.10
N SER A 103 21.09 15.01 -0.59
CA SER A 103 20.07 14.20 -1.23
C SER A 103 19.31 15.03 -2.27
N TRP A 104 19.17 14.41 -3.38
CA TRP A 104 18.24 14.72 -4.43
C TRP A 104 16.78 14.92 -3.94
N LEU A 105 16.52 14.59 -2.67
CA LEU A 105 15.25 14.65 -1.95
C LEU A 105 15.41 15.45 -0.63
N PRO A 106 15.38 16.78 -0.67
CA PRO A 106 15.67 17.60 0.50
C PRO A 106 14.58 17.54 1.57
N GLY A 107 15.00 17.44 2.83
CA GLY A 107 14.16 17.79 3.99
C GLY A 107 13.03 16.84 4.32
N THR A 108 13.12 15.56 3.94
CA THR A 108 12.08 14.57 4.16
C THR A 108 12.60 13.38 4.96
N HIS A 109 11.74 12.82 5.81
CA HIS A 109 11.97 11.47 6.30
C HIS A 109 11.73 10.49 5.15
N VAL A 110 12.69 9.60 4.91
CA VAL A 110 12.63 8.63 3.83
C VAL A 110 12.70 7.23 4.39
N GLU A 111 11.76 6.39 3.98
CA GLU A 111 11.78 4.96 4.22
C GLU A 111 11.75 4.24 2.88
N ALA A 112 12.57 3.21 2.73
CA ALA A 112 12.63 2.37 1.54
C ALA A 112 12.15 0.96 1.88
N SER A 113 11.16 0.48 1.15
CA SER A 113 10.56 -0.84 1.34
C SER A 113 10.66 -1.68 0.07
N PRO A 114 11.04 -2.96 0.15
CA PRO A 114 11.11 -3.81 -1.04
C PRO A 114 9.72 -4.14 -1.56
N VAL A 115 9.57 -4.19 -2.87
CA VAL A 115 8.40 -4.78 -3.55
C VAL A 115 8.81 -6.16 -4.02
N ARG A 116 8.11 -7.21 -3.56
CA ARG A 116 8.44 -8.59 -3.91
C ARG A 116 7.42 -9.19 -4.86
N TYR A 117 7.93 -10.01 -5.75
CA TYR A 117 7.15 -10.92 -6.56
C TYR A 117 7.87 -12.26 -6.68
N GLY A 118 7.17 -13.37 -6.40
CA GLY A 118 7.79 -14.71 -6.44
C GLY A 118 9.02 -14.86 -5.53
N GLY A 119 9.03 -14.19 -4.38
CA GLY A 119 10.12 -14.19 -3.40
C GLY A 119 11.33 -13.30 -3.75
N LYS A 120 11.33 -12.65 -4.92
CA LYS A 120 12.41 -11.75 -5.37
C LYS A 120 12.01 -10.29 -5.21
N VAL A 121 12.97 -9.43 -4.88
CA VAL A 121 12.77 -7.98 -4.92
C VAL A 121 12.80 -7.54 -6.38
N VAL A 122 11.66 -7.03 -6.87
CA VAL A 122 11.48 -6.57 -8.26
C VAL A 122 11.50 -5.05 -8.39
N ALA A 123 11.19 -4.34 -7.30
CA ALA A 123 11.28 -2.89 -7.18
C ALA A 123 11.50 -2.50 -5.72
N VAL A 124 11.77 -1.22 -5.48
CA VAL A 124 11.79 -0.62 -4.13
C VAL A 124 10.86 0.59 -4.16
N LEU A 125 9.99 0.69 -3.16
CA LEU A 125 9.22 1.90 -2.88
C LEU A 125 9.95 2.77 -1.88
N THR A 126 10.09 4.05 -2.17
CA THR A 126 10.48 5.04 -1.18
C THR A 126 9.28 5.87 -0.77
N HIS A 127 9.11 6.03 0.52
CA HIS A 127 8.09 6.81 1.20
C HIS A 127 8.71 8.13 1.65
N HIS A 128 8.11 9.26 1.26
CA HIS A 128 8.64 10.60 1.51
C HIS A 128 7.63 11.42 2.29
N GLN A 129 8.02 11.85 3.48
CA GLN A 129 7.17 12.66 4.35
C GLN A 129 7.91 13.93 4.77
N THR A 130 7.23 15.08 4.73
CA THR A 130 7.82 16.33 5.22
C THR A 130 8.06 16.27 6.72
N ALA A 131 9.13 16.91 7.23
CA ALA A 131 9.42 16.99 8.66
C ALA A 131 8.22 17.54 9.45
N LEU A 132 7.54 18.56 8.92
CA LEU A 132 6.32 19.13 9.54
C LEU A 132 5.18 18.11 9.66
N ALA A 133 5.04 17.19 8.72
CA ALA A 133 4.01 16.15 8.76
C ALA A 133 4.42 15.01 9.72
N ALA A 134 5.72 14.73 9.84
CA ALA A 134 6.24 13.72 10.76
C ALA A 134 6.15 14.16 12.23
N ASP A 135 6.41 15.44 12.52
CA ASP A 135 6.42 16.00 13.88
C ASP A 135 5.04 16.42 14.39
N ARG A 136 4.03 16.48 13.53
CA ARG A 136 2.67 16.87 13.93
C ARG A 136 2.04 15.80 14.80
N ALA A 137 1.44 16.22 15.93
CA ALA A 137 0.63 15.34 16.75
C ALA A 137 -0.53 14.78 15.92
N SER A 138 -0.57 13.45 15.78
CA SER A 138 -1.58 12.76 14.99
C SER A 138 -2.85 12.56 15.79
N GLY A 139 -4.00 12.82 15.18
CA GLY A 139 -5.31 12.41 15.71
C GLY A 139 -5.50 10.91 15.58
N GLN A 140 -6.52 10.36 16.26
CA GLN A 140 -6.82 8.92 16.24
C GLN A 140 -7.05 8.39 14.81
N LEU A 141 -7.73 9.17 13.96
CA LEU A 141 -7.94 8.84 12.55
C LEU A 141 -6.62 8.72 11.78
N GLU A 142 -5.70 9.68 11.97
CA GLU A 142 -4.39 9.67 11.29
C GLU A 142 -3.53 8.48 11.75
N ILE A 143 -3.61 8.12 13.03
CA ILE A 143 -2.91 6.93 13.57
C ILE A 143 -3.45 5.68 12.90
N ALA A 144 -4.78 5.47 12.90
CA ALA A 144 -5.40 4.31 12.27
C ALA A 144 -5.08 4.21 10.77
N TYR A 145 -5.02 5.34 10.05
CA TYR A 145 -4.65 5.39 8.64
C TYR A 145 -3.20 4.96 8.42
N ARG A 146 -2.27 5.47 9.22
CA ARG A 146 -0.84 5.09 9.16
C ARG A 146 -0.62 3.62 9.50
N ASP A 147 -1.35 3.09 10.48
CA ASP A 147 -1.30 1.67 10.82
C ASP A 147 -1.71 0.82 9.61
N CYS A 148 -2.83 1.16 8.96
CA CYS A 148 -3.26 0.48 7.74
C CYS A 148 -2.23 0.61 6.59
N ALA A 149 -1.60 1.78 6.42
CA ALA A 149 -0.55 1.96 5.42
C ALA A 149 0.68 1.08 5.73
N THR A 150 1.05 0.96 6.99
CA THR A 150 2.14 0.10 7.45
C THR A 150 1.86 -1.36 7.11
N ASP A 151 0.65 -1.84 7.38
CA ASP A 151 0.22 -3.20 7.04
C ASP A 151 0.33 -3.46 5.52
N LEU A 152 -0.14 -2.52 4.69
CA LEU A 152 -0.05 -2.62 3.22
C LEU A 152 1.40 -2.64 2.72
N VAL A 153 2.29 -1.83 3.32
CA VAL A 153 3.73 -1.84 2.99
C VAL A 153 4.37 -3.18 3.38
N HIS A 154 4.00 -3.75 4.52
CA HIS A 154 4.44 -5.10 4.89
C HIS A 154 3.98 -6.15 3.88
N MET A 155 2.72 -6.11 3.46
CA MET A 155 2.19 -7.03 2.43
C MET A 155 2.93 -6.87 1.08
N LEU A 156 3.29 -5.65 0.68
CA LEU A 156 4.15 -5.39 -0.49
C LEU A 156 5.53 -6.04 -0.32
N ALA A 157 6.14 -5.90 0.86
CA ALA A 157 7.44 -6.47 1.15
C ALA A 157 7.43 -8.01 1.21
N GLU A 158 6.27 -8.61 1.46
CA GLU A 158 6.06 -10.06 1.43
C GLU A 158 5.63 -10.56 0.05
N GLY A 159 5.16 -9.68 -0.84
CA GLY A 159 4.63 -10.02 -2.16
C GLY A 159 3.19 -10.55 -2.13
N THR A 160 2.43 -10.18 -1.11
CA THR A 160 1.02 -10.56 -0.91
C THR A 160 0.04 -9.45 -1.28
N PHE A 161 0.52 -8.25 -1.59
CA PHE A 161 -0.28 -7.10 -2.04
C PHE A 161 0.28 -6.53 -3.36
N PRO A 162 -0.59 -6.11 -4.29
CA PRO A 162 -2.03 -6.35 -4.30
C PRO A 162 -2.33 -7.81 -4.61
N ASP A 163 -3.45 -8.33 -4.09
CA ASP A 163 -3.93 -9.63 -4.49
C ASP A 163 -4.52 -9.52 -5.91
N VAL A 164 -3.80 -10.10 -6.87
CA VAL A 164 -4.18 -10.16 -8.30
C VAL A 164 -5.00 -11.43 -8.63
N GLY A 165 -5.68 -12.03 -7.64
CA GLY A 165 -6.65 -13.09 -7.90
C GLY A 165 -7.65 -12.68 -8.98
N ASP A 166 -8.56 -13.56 -9.39
CA ASP A 166 -9.55 -13.37 -10.45
C ASP A 166 -10.48 -12.13 -10.33
N VAL A 167 -10.03 -11.13 -9.61
CA VAL A 167 -10.74 -9.87 -9.41
C VAL A 167 -10.77 -9.12 -10.73
N VAL A 168 -11.96 -9.03 -11.30
CA VAL A 168 -12.33 -8.05 -12.32
C VAL A 168 -11.63 -6.74 -12.02
N MET A 169 -10.68 -6.35 -12.86
CA MET A 169 -9.90 -5.13 -12.73
C MET A 169 -10.81 -3.98 -12.30
N SER A 170 -10.61 -3.49 -11.08
CA SER A 170 -11.38 -2.36 -10.57
C SER A 170 -11.24 -1.19 -11.55
N ARG A 171 -12.34 -0.69 -12.06
CA ARG A 171 -12.35 0.42 -13.02
C ARG A 171 -11.85 1.74 -12.43
N SER A 172 -11.58 1.79 -11.15
CA SER A 172 -11.09 2.97 -10.44
C SER A 172 -10.01 2.60 -9.42
N THR A 173 -8.95 3.39 -9.38
CA THR A 173 -7.93 3.33 -8.33
C THR A 173 -8.57 3.61 -6.96
N PRO A 174 -8.41 2.75 -5.95
CA PRO A 174 -8.94 2.98 -4.62
C PRO A 174 -8.29 4.18 -3.95
N ARG A 175 -9.08 4.89 -3.16
CA ARG A 175 -8.66 6.07 -2.40
C ARG A 175 -9.14 5.96 -0.96
N ALA A 176 -8.47 6.65 -0.05
CA ALA A 176 -8.94 6.73 1.35
C ALA A 176 -10.37 7.29 1.45
N GLY A 177 -10.79 8.14 0.49
CA GLY A 177 -12.14 8.70 0.40
C GLY A 177 -13.24 7.71 0.03
N ASP A 178 -12.91 6.56 -0.55
CA ASP A 178 -13.91 5.55 -0.93
C ASP A 178 -14.44 4.76 0.29
N GLY A 179 -13.72 4.83 1.38
CA GLY A 179 -13.96 4.06 2.59
C GLY A 179 -13.18 2.75 2.60
N PHE A 180 -12.66 2.38 3.76
CA PHE A 180 -11.98 1.10 3.95
C PHE A 180 -12.28 0.55 5.34
N ILE A 181 -12.12 -0.77 5.45
CA ILE A 181 -12.35 -1.53 6.68
C ILE A 181 -11.13 -2.43 6.88
N ARG A 182 -10.59 -2.44 8.10
CA ARG A 182 -9.57 -3.38 8.54
C ARG A 182 -10.24 -4.54 9.27
N LEU A 183 -9.84 -5.75 8.90
CA LEU A 183 -10.34 -6.98 9.51
C LEU A 183 -9.22 -7.71 10.23
N ASP A 184 -9.56 -8.38 11.32
CA ASP A 184 -8.70 -9.38 11.93
C ASP A 184 -8.74 -10.70 11.14
N VAL A 185 -7.96 -11.68 11.58
CA VAL A 185 -7.87 -13.03 10.97
C VAL A 185 -9.16 -13.85 11.08
N HIS A 186 -10.15 -13.39 11.83
CA HIS A 186 -11.46 -14.03 11.99
C HIS A 186 -12.56 -13.30 11.20
N GLY A 187 -12.21 -12.23 10.48
CA GLY A 187 -13.16 -11.39 9.74
C GLY A 187 -13.93 -10.43 10.63
N VAL A 188 -13.45 -10.19 11.86
CA VAL A 188 -14.02 -9.17 12.75
C VAL A 188 -13.45 -7.81 12.37
N VAL A 189 -14.30 -6.79 12.33
CA VAL A 189 -13.91 -5.42 12.02
C VAL A 189 -13.12 -4.83 13.19
N ASP A 190 -11.85 -4.57 12.95
CA ASP A 190 -10.94 -3.93 13.90
C ASP A 190 -10.96 -2.39 13.75
N TYR A 191 -11.18 -1.92 12.52
CA TYR A 191 -11.32 -0.50 12.22
C TYR A 191 -12.18 -0.28 10.99
N ALA A 192 -13.05 0.74 11.02
CA ALA A 192 -13.81 1.22 9.87
C ALA A 192 -13.64 2.73 9.70
N SER A 193 -13.26 3.16 8.49
CA SER A 193 -13.12 4.58 8.18
C SER A 193 -14.47 5.29 8.23
N PRO A 194 -14.53 6.63 8.48
CA PRO A 194 -15.78 7.38 8.53
C PRO A 194 -16.63 7.23 7.26
N ASN A 195 -15.99 7.10 6.09
CA ASN A 195 -16.70 6.90 4.82
C ASN A 195 -17.28 5.48 4.71
N ALA A 196 -16.57 4.46 5.21
CA ALA A 196 -17.12 3.11 5.30
C ALA A 196 -18.33 3.07 6.25
N LEU A 197 -18.22 3.65 7.44
CA LEU A 197 -19.35 3.77 8.38
C LEU A 197 -20.55 4.48 7.76
N SER A 198 -20.31 5.60 7.05
CA SER A 198 -21.36 6.32 6.35
C SER A 198 -22.03 5.48 5.25
N ALA A 199 -21.26 4.63 4.54
CA ALA A 199 -21.80 3.71 3.55
C ALA A 199 -22.70 2.66 4.20
N TYR A 200 -22.26 2.02 5.28
CA TYR A 200 -23.04 1.03 6.02
C TYR A 200 -24.32 1.61 6.64
N HIS A 201 -24.25 2.83 7.19
CA HIS A 201 -25.46 3.51 7.68
C HIS A 201 -26.47 3.78 6.56
N ARG A 202 -26.01 4.14 5.35
CA ARG A 202 -26.90 4.30 4.17
C ARG A 202 -27.51 2.97 3.72
N MET A 203 -26.83 1.85 3.94
CA MET A 203 -27.36 0.51 3.68
C MET A 203 -28.37 0.07 4.75
N GLY A 204 -28.49 0.80 5.85
CA GLY A 204 -29.45 0.53 6.92
C GLY A 204 -28.85 -0.04 8.20
N LEU A 205 -27.53 -0.05 8.34
CA LEU A 205 -26.89 -0.44 9.60
C LEU A 205 -27.23 0.55 10.70
N THR A 206 -27.73 0.05 11.83
CA THR A 206 -28.10 0.86 13.02
C THR A 206 -27.22 0.60 14.24
N THR A 207 -26.33 -0.40 14.14
CA THR A 207 -25.38 -0.79 15.19
C THR A 207 -23.97 -0.36 14.82
N GLU A 208 -23.03 -0.48 15.76
CA GLU A 208 -21.61 -0.29 15.48
C GLU A 208 -21.11 -1.39 14.55
N LEU A 209 -20.18 -1.04 13.66
CA LEU A 209 -19.57 -1.98 12.74
C LEU A 209 -18.34 -2.65 13.37
N GLU A 210 -17.56 -1.87 14.12
CA GLU A 210 -16.36 -2.35 14.81
C GLU A 210 -16.68 -3.40 15.87
N GLY A 211 -15.84 -4.40 16.00
CA GLY A 211 -16.02 -5.52 16.93
C GLY A 211 -17.00 -6.61 16.45
N HIS A 212 -17.59 -6.45 15.26
CA HIS A 212 -18.51 -7.44 14.69
C HIS A 212 -17.90 -8.13 13.47
N ASN A 213 -18.34 -9.36 13.18
CA ASN A 213 -17.92 -10.05 11.96
C ASN A 213 -18.54 -9.38 10.74
N LEU A 214 -17.71 -9.00 9.77
CA LEU A 214 -18.13 -8.22 8.60
C LEU A 214 -19.23 -8.93 7.80
N ILE A 215 -19.13 -10.26 7.62
CA ILE A 215 -20.11 -11.04 6.87
C ILE A 215 -21.47 -11.03 7.59
N GLU A 216 -21.46 -11.22 8.92
CA GLU A 216 -22.69 -11.27 9.71
C GLU A 216 -23.45 -9.94 9.70
N VAL A 217 -22.71 -8.82 9.73
CA VAL A 217 -23.31 -7.47 9.67
C VAL A 217 -23.76 -7.12 8.26
N THR A 218 -22.99 -7.48 7.22
CA THR A 218 -23.27 -7.08 5.83
C THR A 218 -24.43 -7.87 5.21
N ARG A 219 -24.49 -9.18 5.49
CA ARG A 219 -25.45 -10.09 4.87
C ARG A 219 -26.92 -9.65 5.00
N PRO A 220 -27.43 -9.20 6.16
CA PRO A 220 -28.82 -8.75 6.28
C PRO A 220 -29.10 -7.41 5.62
N LEU A 221 -28.09 -6.63 5.25
CA LEU A 221 -28.22 -5.33 4.58
C LEU A 221 -28.36 -5.44 3.06
N ILE A 222 -28.01 -6.60 2.49
CA ILE A 222 -28.09 -6.86 1.05
C ILE A 222 -29.38 -7.59 0.76
N SER A 223 -30.24 -6.99 -0.09
CA SER A 223 -31.56 -7.52 -0.41
C SER A 223 -31.50 -8.74 -1.35
N ASP A 224 -30.50 -8.80 -2.25
CA ASP A 224 -30.31 -9.92 -3.16
C ASP A 224 -29.47 -11.01 -2.48
N PRO A 225 -30.03 -12.24 -2.32
CA PRO A 225 -29.31 -13.36 -1.70
C PRO A 225 -28.05 -13.79 -2.46
N PHE A 226 -28.02 -13.62 -3.79
CA PHE A 226 -26.83 -13.97 -4.61
C PHE A 226 -25.71 -12.97 -4.38
N GLU A 227 -25.99 -11.67 -4.41
CA GLU A 227 -25.01 -10.62 -4.07
C GLU A 227 -24.50 -10.79 -2.63
N ALA A 228 -25.39 -11.08 -1.67
CA ALA A 228 -25.02 -11.32 -0.29
C ALA A 228 -24.06 -12.52 -0.14
N GLN A 229 -24.27 -13.58 -0.91
CA GLN A 229 -23.41 -14.75 -0.93
C GLN A 229 -22.04 -14.44 -1.57
N GLU A 230 -22.04 -13.74 -2.71
CA GLU A 230 -20.82 -13.33 -3.40
C GLU A 230 -19.91 -12.47 -2.51
N VAL A 231 -20.49 -11.45 -1.85
CA VAL A 231 -19.76 -10.62 -0.87
C VAL A 231 -19.20 -11.47 0.26
N ALA A 232 -20.00 -12.40 0.80
CA ALA A 232 -19.55 -13.26 1.90
C ALA A 232 -18.42 -14.22 1.47
N GLU A 233 -18.43 -14.72 0.25
CA GLU A 233 -17.36 -15.55 -0.32
C GLU A 233 -16.08 -14.72 -0.49
N HIS A 234 -16.19 -13.54 -1.09
CA HIS A 234 -15.06 -12.64 -1.27
C HIS A 234 -14.39 -12.27 0.07
N VAL A 235 -15.15 -11.92 1.10
CA VAL A 235 -14.60 -11.63 2.44
C VAL A 235 -13.93 -12.86 3.05
N ARG A 236 -14.51 -14.08 2.88
CA ARG A 236 -13.88 -15.32 3.36
C ARG A 236 -12.55 -15.60 2.67
N ASP A 237 -12.48 -15.39 1.37
CA ASP A 237 -11.28 -15.59 0.58
C ASP A 237 -10.17 -14.62 1.00
N LEU A 238 -10.50 -13.35 1.21
CA LEU A 238 -9.56 -12.36 1.75
C LEU A 238 -9.00 -12.79 3.11
N VAL A 239 -9.86 -13.20 4.04
CA VAL A 239 -9.46 -13.68 5.37
C VAL A 239 -8.65 -14.99 5.27
N ALA A 240 -9.00 -15.90 4.36
CA ALA A 240 -8.29 -17.16 4.15
C ALA A 240 -6.92 -16.92 3.48
N GLY A 241 -6.82 -16.02 2.52
CA GLY A 241 -5.57 -15.60 1.87
C GLY A 241 -4.58 -15.00 2.87
N GLY A 242 -5.06 -14.18 3.80
CA GLY A 242 -4.25 -13.66 4.91
C GLY A 242 -3.70 -14.73 5.85
N ARG A 243 -4.34 -15.91 5.93
CA ARG A 243 -3.84 -17.06 6.72
C ARG A 243 -2.77 -17.88 5.98
N SER A 244 -2.73 -17.84 4.66
CA SER A 244 -1.73 -18.60 3.88
C SER A 244 -0.37 -17.92 3.86
N SER A 245 -0.31 -16.61 4.04
CA SER A 245 0.92 -15.90 4.35
C SER A 245 1.25 -16.16 5.82
N ALA A 246 2.18 -17.07 6.09
CA ALA A 246 2.63 -17.43 7.43
C ALA A 246 3.27 -16.23 8.15
N TRP A 247 2.45 -15.33 8.66
CA TRP A 247 2.84 -14.29 9.59
C TRP A 247 3.28 -14.97 10.89
N ARG A 248 4.57 -15.05 11.11
CA ARG A 248 5.10 -15.23 12.45
C ARG A 248 5.14 -13.85 13.09
N SER A 249 3.98 -13.43 13.59
CA SER A 249 3.94 -12.30 14.50
C SER A 249 4.83 -12.61 15.71
N THR A 250 5.63 -11.64 16.12
CA THR A 250 6.16 -11.60 17.48
C THR A 250 4.99 -11.80 18.45
N PRO A 251 5.12 -12.61 19.51
CA PRO A 251 4.00 -12.84 20.42
C PRO A 251 3.51 -11.51 21.00
N GLY A 252 2.30 -11.06 20.62
CA GLY A 252 1.67 -9.84 21.13
C GLY A 252 1.06 -8.91 20.08
N GLU A 253 1.30 -9.08 18.77
CA GLU A 253 0.68 -8.24 17.75
C GLU A 253 -0.33 -9.01 16.89
N PRO A 254 -1.57 -8.49 16.69
CA PRO A 254 -2.56 -9.15 15.86
C PRO A 254 -2.24 -8.96 14.37
N PRO A 255 -2.42 -9.97 13.53
CA PRO A 255 -2.30 -9.85 12.07
C PRO A 255 -3.50 -9.10 11.50
N CYS A 256 -3.26 -8.17 10.58
CA CYS A 256 -4.26 -7.34 9.95
C CYS A 256 -4.47 -7.69 8.47
N CYS A 257 -5.72 -7.72 8.02
CA CYS A 257 -6.12 -7.78 6.61
C CYS A 257 -6.90 -6.51 6.26
N CYS A 258 -6.55 -5.82 5.17
CA CYS A 258 -7.32 -4.69 4.69
C CYS A 258 -8.31 -5.15 3.61
N ALA A 259 -9.61 -5.04 3.88
CA ALA A 259 -10.67 -5.28 2.91
C ALA A 259 -11.30 -3.95 2.48
N ARG A 260 -11.68 -3.83 1.20
CA ARG A 260 -12.38 -2.68 0.63
C ARG A 260 -13.89 -2.81 0.79
N CYS A 261 -14.53 -1.69 1.13
CA CYS A 261 -15.94 -1.47 0.82
C CYS A 261 -16.06 -0.55 -0.39
N ARG A 262 -16.92 -0.92 -1.36
CA ARG A 262 -17.38 -0.06 -2.45
C ARG A 262 -18.68 0.65 -2.06
#